data_3a981116523c73795a18cddde9f63a17
#
_entry.id   3a981116523c73795a18cddde9f63a17
#
_cell.length_a   1.000
_cell.length_b   1.000
_cell.length_c   1.000
_cell.angle_alpha   90.00
_cell.angle_beta   90.00
_cell.angle_gamma   90.00
#
_symmetry.space_group_name_H-M   'P 1'
#
loop_
_entity.id
_entity.type
_entity.pdbx_description
1 polymer ?
#
loop_
_entity_poly.entity_id
_entity_poly.type
_entity_poly.pdbx_seq_one_letter_code
_entity_poly.pdbx_strand_id
1 'polypeptide(L)'
;MKISDAPRIVLTTFDAAGAPSASHEWVVEVGNDTVGFWTPHVTPWLERLRLTDVVTLQAASRSGRGLREEPVLEGRAVIVTDGDQLDAVRTLTRTKYGAAATLTGLVDRAWELGGARSAEGAIVIHVVG
;
A
#
# COMPACT_ATOMS: atom_id res chain seq x y z
N MET A 1 18.71 1.80 2.63
CA MET A 1 17.83 1.75 1.43
C MET A 1 16.66 2.70 1.65
N LYS A 2 16.32 3.48 0.66
CA LYS A 2 15.12 4.29 0.70
C LYS A 2 13.90 3.37 0.60
N ILE A 3 12.90 3.56 1.46
CA ILE A 3 11.76 2.64 1.55
C ILE A 3 11.04 2.47 0.19
N SER A 4 10.94 3.55 -0.59
CA SER A 4 10.30 3.52 -1.91
C SER A 4 11.13 2.81 -2.98
N ASP A 5 12.40 2.51 -2.73
CA ASP A 5 13.27 1.77 -3.65
C ASP A 5 13.16 0.26 -3.43
N ALA A 6 12.53 -0.18 -2.34
CA ALA A 6 12.34 -1.59 -2.06
C ALA A 6 11.37 -2.22 -3.07
N PRO A 7 11.55 -3.51 -3.42
CA PRO A 7 10.58 -4.21 -4.28
C PRO A 7 9.18 -4.29 -3.66
N ARG A 8 9.11 -4.44 -2.34
CA ARG A 8 7.86 -4.44 -1.55
C ARG A 8 8.13 -3.86 -0.18
N ILE A 9 7.06 -3.63 0.57
CA ILE A 9 7.13 -3.29 1.98
C ILE A 9 6.29 -4.30 2.78
N VAL A 10 6.69 -4.51 4.03
CA VAL A 10 5.81 -5.10 5.03
C VAL A 10 5.11 -3.93 5.71
N LEU A 11 3.81 -3.87 5.56
CA LEU A 11 2.98 -2.85 6.20
C LEU A 11 2.23 -3.48 7.35
N THR A 12 2.32 -2.87 8.53
CA THR A 12 1.63 -3.35 9.73
C THR A 12 0.63 -2.30 10.20
N THR A 13 -0.61 -2.73 10.39
CA THR A 13 -1.69 -1.95 10.98
C THR A 13 -2.05 -2.53 12.34
N PHE A 14 -2.83 -1.81 13.14
CA PHE A 14 -3.14 -2.19 14.51
C PHE A 14 -4.63 -2.11 14.78
N ASP A 15 -5.19 -3.11 15.46
CA ASP A 15 -6.60 -3.12 15.87
C ASP A 15 -6.80 -2.42 17.22
N ALA A 16 -8.03 -2.46 17.74
CA ALA A 16 -8.41 -1.83 19.01
C ALA A 16 -7.62 -2.35 20.21
N ALA A 17 -7.19 -3.60 20.16
CA ALA A 17 -6.39 -4.23 21.21
C ALA A 17 -4.89 -4.01 21.02
N GLY A 18 -4.50 -3.28 19.94
CA GLY A 18 -3.11 -3.11 19.58
C GLY A 18 -2.49 -4.31 18.88
N ALA A 19 -3.28 -5.30 18.48
CA ALA A 19 -2.79 -6.47 17.78
C ALA A 19 -2.37 -6.12 16.36
N PRO A 20 -1.19 -6.56 15.90
CA PRO A 20 -0.70 -6.22 14.58
C PRO A 20 -1.33 -7.09 13.50
N SER A 21 -1.49 -6.48 12.32
CA SER A 21 -1.89 -7.18 11.10
C SER A 21 -0.95 -6.75 9.98
N ALA A 22 -0.13 -7.67 9.49
CA ALA A 22 0.89 -7.39 8.49
C ALA A 22 0.43 -7.81 7.09
N SER A 23 0.83 -7.05 6.10
CA SER A 23 0.64 -7.39 4.69
C SER A 23 1.86 -6.96 3.88
N HIS A 24 1.99 -7.54 2.69
CA HIS A 24 3.07 -7.22 1.76
C HIS A 24 2.48 -6.40 0.63
N GLU A 25 2.99 -5.19 0.44
CA GLU A 25 2.44 -4.27 -0.55
C GLU A 25 3.53 -3.77 -1.49
N TRP A 26 3.12 -3.44 -2.70
CA TRP A 26 3.95 -2.69 -3.61
C TRP A 26 4.01 -1.23 -3.13
N VAL A 27 5.12 -0.57 -3.39
CA VAL A 27 5.33 0.78 -2.87
C VAL A 27 5.88 1.69 -3.94
N VAL A 28 5.36 2.91 -3.99
CA VAL A 28 5.87 3.98 -4.85
C VAL A 28 6.03 5.26 -4.03
N GLU A 29 6.94 6.12 -4.46
CA GLU A 29 7.14 7.44 -3.84
C GLU A 29 6.18 8.44 -4.46
N VAL A 30 5.38 9.11 -3.63
CA VAL A 30 4.40 10.12 -4.10
C VAL A 30 4.73 11.53 -3.63
N GLY A 31 5.76 11.71 -2.84
CA GLY A 31 6.20 13.01 -2.34
C GLY A 31 7.33 12.86 -1.34
N ASN A 32 7.81 13.96 -0.79
CA ASN A 32 8.83 13.93 0.24
C ASN A 32 8.30 13.19 1.46
N ASP A 33 9.04 12.15 1.90
CA ASP A 33 8.67 11.31 3.02
C ASP A 33 7.26 10.72 2.91
N THR A 34 6.74 10.61 1.68
CA THR A 34 5.40 10.11 1.43
C THR A 34 5.47 8.99 0.40
N VAL A 35 4.96 7.84 0.77
CA VAL A 35 4.88 6.67 -0.10
C VAL A 35 3.43 6.22 -0.22
N GLY A 36 3.15 5.40 -1.21
CA GLY A 36 1.80 4.90 -1.38
C GLY A 36 1.80 3.57 -2.10
N PHE A 37 0.66 2.91 -2.05
CA PHE A 37 0.40 1.74 -2.87
C PHE A 37 -1.06 1.73 -3.30
N TRP A 38 -1.29 1.17 -4.48
CA TRP A 38 -2.62 1.02 -5.04
C TRP A 38 -3.29 -0.24 -4.51
N THR A 39 -4.60 -0.16 -4.28
CA THR A 39 -5.41 -1.32 -3.93
C THR A 39 -6.67 -1.37 -4.80
N PRO A 40 -7.05 -2.54 -5.32
CA PRO A 40 -8.31 -2.68 -6.03
C PRO A 40 -9.53 -2.58 -5.11
N HIS A 41 -9.34 -2.80 -3.80
CA HIS A 41 -10.43 -2.83 -2.82
C HIS A 41 -10.03 -2.10 -1.56
N VAL A 42 -10.64 -0.94 -1.30
CA VAL A 42 -10.35 -0.15 -0.11
C VAL A 42 -11.07 -0.65 1.14
N THR A 43 -12.14 -1.43 1.01
CA THR A 43 -12.97 -1.86 2.13
C THR A 43 -12.17 -2.54 3.26
N PRO A 44 -11.27 -3.51 2.99
CA PRO A 44 -10.45 -4.08 4.05
C PRO A 44 -9.56 -3.05 4.75
N TRP A 45 -9.09 -2.05 4.00
CA TRP A 45 -8.24 -0.98 4.55
C TRP A 45 -9.02 -0.03 5.44
N LEU A 46 -10.29 0.26 5.10
CA LEU A 46 -11.17 1.04 5.96
C LEU A 46 -11.32 0.37 7.32
N GLU A 47 -11.47 -0.95 7.37
CA GLU A 47 -11.53 -1.69 8.62
C GLU A 47 -10.20 -1.69 9.37
N ARG A 48 -9.09 -1.95 8.68
CA ARG A 48 -7.76 -2.00 9.30
C ARG A 48 -7.32 -0.65 9.88
N LEU A 49 -7.72 0.45 9.27
CA LEU A 49 -7.34 1.82 9.67
C LEU A 49 -8.42 2.54 10.48
N ARG A 50 -9.48 1.84 10.85
CA ARG A 50 -10.66 2.44 11.51
C ARG A 50 -10.33 3.13 12.82
N LEU A 51 -9.44 2.56 13.62
CA LEU A 51 -9.16 3.03 14.97
C LEU A 51 -7.91 3.89 15.07
N THR A 52 -6.96 3.68 14.19
CA THR A 52 -5.74 4.47 14.15
C THR A 52 -5.17 4.50 12.74
N ASP A 53 -4.62 5.64 12.36
CA ASP A 53 -3.89 5.81 11.11
C ASP A 53 -2.40 5.50 11.26
N VAL A 54 -1.95 5.17 12.46
CA VAL A 54 -0.55 4.80 12.72
C VAL A 54 -0.26 3.43 12.12
N VAL A 55 0.79 3.36 11.31
CA VAL A 55 1.24 2.12 10.68
C VAL A 55 2.75 2.01 10.84
N THR A 56 3.29 0.83 10.63
CA THR A 56 4.74 0.64 10.47
C THR A 56 5.05 0.06 9.11
N LEU A 57 6.23 0.41 8.60
CA LEU A 57 6.69 -0.03 7.28
C LEU A 57 8.13 -0.52 7.40
N GLN A 58 8.42 -1.61 6.70
CA GLN A 58 9.80 -2.10 6.58
C GLN A 58 10.04 -2.51 5.14
N ALA A 59 11.21 -2.16 4.60
CA ALA A 59 11.59 -2.59 3.26
C ALA A 59 11.59 -4.13 3.19
N ALA A 60 11.08 -4.67 2.10
CA ALA A 60 10.92 -6.10 1.91
C ALA A 60 11.44 -6.53 0.55
N SER A 61 11.79 -7.81 0.44
CA SER A 61 12.20 -8.44 -0.80
C SER A 61 11.02 -8.63 -1.75
N ARG A 62 11.28 -9.08 -2.98
CA ARG A 62 10.23 -9.42 -3.95
C ARG A 62 9.26 -10.47 -3.45
N SER A 63 9.71 -11.39 -2.58
CA SER A 63 8.85 -12.40 -1.98
C SER A 63 8.03 -11.87 -0.80
N GLY A 64 8.23 -10.61 -0.41
CA GLY A 64 7.52 -9.99 0.71
C GLY A 64 8.18 -10.21 2.07
N ARG A 65 9.40 -10.75 2.10
CA ARG A 65 10.13 -10.94 3.36
C ARG A 65 10.77 -9.62 3.79
N GLY A 66 10.49 -9.18 5.01
CA GLY A 66 11.13 -8.00 5.59
C GLY A 66 12.65 -8.15 5.63
N LEU A 67 13.36 -7.09 5.25
CA LEU A 67 14.82 -7.06 5.26
C LEU A 67 15.30 -6.65 6.65
N ARG A 68 15.97 -7.56 7.33
CA ARG A 68 16.39 -7.37 8.74
C ARG A 68 17.32 -6.19 8.95
N GLU A 69 18.16 -5.88 7.96
CA GLU A 69 19.10 -4.75 8.00
C GLU A 69 18.39 -3.40 7.86
N GLU A 70 17.17 -3.41 7.39
CA GLU A 70 16.42 -2.17 7.17
C GLU A 70 15.56 -1.82 8.39
N PRO A 71 15.50 -0.53 8.76
CA PRO A 71 14.73 -0.13 9.92
C PRO A 71 13.23 -0.28 9.70
N VAL A 72 12.50 -0.51 10.79
CA VAL A 72 11.06 -0.40 10.81
C VAL A 72 10.72 1.08 11.03
N LEU A 73 9.99 1.66 10.09
CA LEU A 73 9.61 3.07 10.12
C LEU A 73 8.16 3.21 10.57
N GLU A 74 7.85 4.32 11.23
CA GLU A 74 6.48 4.68 11.58
C GLU A 74 5.92 5.64 10.54
N GLY A 75 4.63 5.53 10.27
CA GLY A 75 3.93 6.43 9.35
C GLY A 75 2.48 6.63 9.72
N ARG A 76 1.86 7.56 9.01
CA ARG A 76 0.43 7.85 9.09
C ARG A 76 -0.20 7.57 7.75
N ALA A 77 -1.26 6.77 7.73
CA ALA A 77 -1.90 6.31 6.51
C ALA A 77 -3.22 7.04 6.24
N VAL A 78 -3.44 7.37 4.99
CA VAL A 78 -4.69 7.98 4.49
C VAL A 78 -5.18 7.18 3.31
N ILE A 79 -6.48 6.93 3.25
CA ILE A 79 -7.10 6.25 2.11
C ILE A 79 -7.56 7.31 1.11
N VAL A 80 -7.12 7.18 -0.14
CA VAL A 80 -7.45 8.09 -1.24
C VAL A 80 -8.22 7.29 -2.29
N THR A 81 -9.43 7.72 -2.62
CA THR A 81 -10.31 6.98 -3.54
C THR A 81 -10.54 7.69 -4.87
N ASP A 82 -10.04 8.90 -5.04
CA ASP A 82 -10.15 9.66 -6.28
C ASP A 82 -9.08 10.76 -6.36
N GLY A 83 -9.04 11.46 -7.49
CA GLY A 83 -8.22 12.64 -7.68
C GLY A 83 -6.80 12.36 -8.14
N ASP A 84 -6.00 13.43 -8.18
CA ASP A 84 -4.66 13.41 -8.77
C ASP A 84 -3.70 12.47 -8.03
N GLN A 85 -3.86 12.35 -6.72
CA GLN A 85 -2.99 11.50 -5.91
C GLN A 85 -3.21 10.02 -6.22
N LEU A 86 -4.45 9.59 -6.42
CA LEU A 86 -4.76 8.24 -6.85
C LEU A 86 -4.18 7.97 -8.24
N ASP A 87 -4.37 8.92 -9.17
CA ASP A 87 -3.84 8.80 -10.53
C ASP A 87 -2.31 8.71 -10.52
N ALA A 88 -1.64 9.49 -9.67
CA ALA A 88 -0.20 9.45 -9.51
C ALA A 88 0.28 8.08 -8.99
N VAL A 89 -0.38 7.53 -8.00
CA VAL A 89 -0.04 6.19 -7.46
C VAL A 89 -0.21 5.13 -8.54
N ARG A 90 -1.30 5.15 -9.31
CA ARG A 90 -1.51 4.22 -10.41
C ARG A 90 -0.40 4.30 -11.46
N THR A 91 -0.07 5.50 -11.89
CA THR A 91 0.96 5.73 -12.93
C THR A 91 2.31 5.25 -12.44
N LEU A 92 2.71 5.63 -11.23
CA LEU A 92 3.97 5.23 -10.62
C LEU A 92 4.05 3.72 -10.41
N THR A 93 2.95 3.09 -10.05
CA THR A 93 2.88 1.63 -9.88
C THR A 93 3.11 0.92 -11.22
N ARG A 94 2.47 1.39 -12.29
CA ARG A 94 2.68 0.83 -13.64
C ARG A 94 4.13 1.01 -14.09
N THR A 95 4.71 2.16 -13.82
CA THR A 95 6.09 2.46 -14.19
C THR A 95 7.07 1.54 -13.46
N LYS A 96 6.88 1.37 -12.17
CA LYS A 96 7.80 0.57 -11.33
C LYS A 96 7.63 -0.94 -11.54
N TYR A 97 6.38 -1.41 -11.65
CA TYR A 97 6.08 -2.86 -11.63
C TYR A 97 5.68 -3.43 -13.00
N GLY A 98 5.38 -2.58 -13.97
CA GLY A 98 5.19 -2.99 -15.38
C GLY A 98 4.14 -4.09 -15.57
N ALA A 99 4.56 -5.23 -16.12
CA ALA A 99 3.67 -6.33 -16.47
C ALA A 99 2.89 -6.89 -15.27
N ALA A 100 3.47 -6.88 -14.08
CA ALA A 100 2.79 -7.32 -12.86
C ALA A 100 1.60 -6.40 -12.53
N ALA A 101 1.75 -5.09 -12.75
CA ALA A 101 0.63 -4.15 -12.56
C ALA A 101 -0.49 -4.40 -13.58
N THR A 102 -0.16 -4.78 -14.80
CA THR A 102 -1.15 -5.15 -15.82
C THR A 102 -1.94 -6.38 -15.41
N LEU A 103 -1.27 -7.39 -14.86
CA LEU A 103 -1.94 -8.60 -14.33
C LEU A 103 -2.88 -8.24 -13.18
N THR A 104 -2.49 -7.35 -12.30
CA THR A 104 -3.34 -6.85 -11.22
C THR A 104 -4.60 -6.19 -11.78
N GLY A 105 -4.47 -5.40 -12.85
CA GLY A 105 -5.61 -4.79 -13.53
C GLY A 105 -6.58 -5.82 -14.11
N LEU A 106 -6.07 -6.92 -14.65
CA LEU A 106 -6.92 -8.00 -15.18
C LEU A 106 -7.71 -8.71 -14.07
N VAL A 107 -7.06 -8.95 -12.95
CA VAL A 107 -7.71 -9.54 -11.76
C VAL A 107 -8.84 -8.63 -11.27
N ASP A 108 -8.59 -7.32 -11.22
CA ASP A 108 -9.59 -6.34 -10.81
C ASP A 108 -10.82 -6.36 -11.75
N ARG A 109 -10.59 -6.42 -13.06
CA ARG A 109 -11.68 -6.57 -14.04
C ARG A 109 -12.51 -7.83 -13.80
N ALA A 110 -11.86 -8.94 -13.48
CA ALA A 110 -12.57 -10.18 -13.19
C ALA A 110 -13.48 -10.03 -11.97
N TRP A 111 -13.05 -9.30 -10.97
CA TRP A 111 -13.84 -8.98 -9.79
C TRP A 111 -15.06 -8.13 -10.13
N GLU A 112 -14.88 -7.10 -10.95
CA GLU A 112 -15.98 -6.25 -11.41
C GLU A 112 -17.05 -7.05 -12.14
N LEU A 113 -16.63 -7.95 -13.01
CA LEU A 113 -17.54 -8.82 -13.77
C LEU A 113 -18.27 -9.79 -12.84
N GLY A 114 -17.65 -10.21 -11.76
CA GLY A 114 -18.24 -11.09 -10.76
C GLY A 114 -19.26 -10.43 -9.84
N GLY A 115 -19.45 -9.12 -9.94
CA GLY A 115 -20.45 -8.38 -9.17
C GLY A 115 -20.06 -8.02 -7.74
N ALA A 116 -18.91 -8.46 -7.25
CA ALA A 116 -18.37 -8.05 -5.96
C ALA A 116 -17.56 -6.78 -6.17
N ARG A 117 -18.07 -5.66 -5.65
CA ARG A 117 -17.43 -4.36 -5.85
C ARG A 117 -17.00 -3.74 -4.54
N SER A 118 -15.74 -3.39 -4.49
CA SER A 118 -15.20 -2.39 -3.58
C SER A 118 -14.53 -1.33 -4.45
N ALA A 119 -14.59 -0.08 -4.05
CA ALA A 119 -13.90 0.98 -4.78
C ALA A 119 -12.40 0.73 -4.73
N GLU A 120 -11.72 0.99 -5.84
CA GLU A 120 -10.27 1.05 -5.85
C GLU A 120 -9.79 2.30 -5.12
N GLY A 121 -8.54 2.29 -4.72
CA GLY A 121 -7.95 3.45 -4.09
C GLY A 121 -6.46 3.31 -3.92
N ALA A 122 -5.90 4.24 -3.19
CA ALA A 122 -4.51 4.21 -2.78
C ALA A 122 -4.43 4.41 -1.27
N ILE A 123 -3.48 3.72 -0.66
CA ILE A 123 -3.11 3.98 0.73
C ILE A 123 -1.86 4.83 0.67
N VAL A 124 -1.97 6.07 1.12
CA VAL A 124 -0.88 7.04 1.11
C VAL A 124 -0.36 7.19 2.52
N ILE A 125 0.95 7.04 2.70
CA ILE A 125 1.57 6.99 4.01
C ILE A 125 2.62 8.08 4.11
N HIS A 126 2.43 8.97 5.08
CA HIS A 126 3.43 9.96 5.45
C HIS A 126 4.36 9.32 6.48
N VAL A 127 5.62 9.15 6.10
CA VAL A 127 6.63 8.49 6.93
C VAL A 127 7.19 9.52 7.93
N VAL A 128 7.14 9.19 9.20
CA VAL A 128 7.65 10.08 10.26
C VAL A 128 8.95 9.59 10.90
N GLY A 129 9.43 8.41 10.47
CA GLY A 129 10.75 7.95 10.90
C GLY A 129 10.82 6.57 11.50
#